data_4bb38e59c489bba4fc050564fa380d6c
#
_entry.id   4bb38e59c489bba4fc050564fa380d6c
#
_cell.length_a   1.000
_cell.length_b   1.000
_cell.length_c   1.000
_cell.angle_alpha   90.00
_cell.angle_beta   90.00
_cell.angle_gamma   90.00
#
_symmetry.space_group_name_H-M   'P 1'
#
loop_
_entity.id
_entity.type
_entity.pdbx_description
1 polymer ?
#
loop_
_entity_poly.entity_id
_entity_poly.type
_entity_poly.pdbx_seq_one_letter_code
_entity_poly.pdbx_strand_id
1 'polypeptide(L)'
;MISSLPRETIISIVLFAAVWQIMSYLAPSLGIPAFAIPGLGRIAESLTKITPLDVAVTLGRVLLSLVVSFVIGLLVAVLMYLSESVEKYLRPMVRILMAVPVVSWILFAVLWFKGVEFRIVFVLVVVCAPVFTVDALDNMREVSRDLKQMIRSFRPTPLQFFHKLMLPAITPGIITSWKITLSLAIRVVTIAELVGAVTGIGHQLSVAQELFSVADVFAWTLVLVILLFFLEALLVRLETHVLRWRA
;
A
#
# COMPACT_ATOMS: atom_id res chain seq x y z
N MET A 1 -17.62 -7.07 -13.15
CA MET A 1 -17.84 -5.95 -14.07
C MET A 1 -16.47 -5.45 -14.54
N ILE A 2 -15.85 -6.17 -15.43
CA ILE A 2 -14.75 -5.71 -16.26
C ILE A 2 -15.44 -5.05 -17.45
N SER A 3 -16.10 -3.91 -17.19
CA SER A 3 -16.68 -3.12 -18.27
C SER A 3 -15.52 -2.34 -18.89
N SER A 4 -15.14 -2.76 -20.09
CA SER A 4 -14.41 -2.02 -21.13
C SER A 4 -13.46 -0.94 -20.56
N LEU A 5 -12.18 -1.30 -20.43
CA LEU A 5 -11.14 -0.28 -20.32
C LEU A 5 -11.45 0.80 -21.38
N PRO A 6 -11.50 2.08 -21.02
CA PRO A 6 -11.76 3.12 -21.99
C PRO A 6 -10.76 2.99 -23.15
N ARG A 7 -11.23 3.23 -24.38
CA ARG A 7 -10.41 3.05 -25.60
C ARG A 7 -9.05 3.76 -25.46
N GLU A 8 -9.04 4.90 -24.81
CA GLU A 8 -7.84 5.71 -24.54
C GLU A 8 -6.80 4.94 -23.71
N THR A 9 -7.25 4.20 -22.68
CA THR A 9 -6.35 3.38 -21.84
C THR A 9 -5.74 2.23 -22.64
N ILE A 10 -6.54 1.55 -23.47
CA ILE A 10 -6.04 0.46 -24.33
C ILE A 10 -5.03 1.01 -25.31
N ILE A 11 -5.34 2.12 -25.98
CA ILE A 11 -4.44 2.77 -26.95
C ILE A 11 -3.13 3.17 -26.25
N SER A 12 -3.19 3.74 -25.06
CA SER A 12 -1.99 4.14 -24.30
C SER A 12 -1.12 2.94 -23.91
N ILE A 13 -1.72 1.83 -23.49
CA ILE A 13 -0.98 0.60 -23.15
C ILE A 13 -0.32 0.02 -24.41
N VAL A 14 -1.06 -0.06 -25.53
CA VAL A 14 -0.52 -0.58 -26.79
C VAL A 14 0.60 0.31 -27.32
N LEU A 15 0.44 1.63 -27.26
CA LEU A 15 1.47 2.58 -27.67
C LEU A 15 2.73 2.43 -26.83
N PHE A 16 2.56 2.34 -25.50
CA PHE A 16 3.70 2.13 -24.59
C PHE A 16 4.44 0.81 -24.90
N ALA A 17 3.69 -0.28 -25.09
CA ALA A 17 4.25 -1.59 -25.45
C ALA A 17 4.97 -1.56 -26.81
N ALA A 18 4.41 -0.86 -27.80
CA ALA A 18 5.04 -0.69 -29.11
C ALA A 18 6.35 0.11 -29.02
N VAL A 19 6.32 1.24 -28.30
CA VAL A 19 7.53 2.06 -28.07
C VAL A 19 8.61 1.24 -27.35
N TRP A 20 8.20 0.50 -26.30
CA TRP A 20 9.11 -0.39 -25.58
C TRP A 20 9.75 -1.45 -26.49
N GLN A 21 8.94 -2.12 -27.33
CA GLN A 21 9.40 -3.14 -28.25
C GLN A 21 10.36 -2.57 -29.31
N ILE A 22 10.07 -1.38 -29.83
CA ILE A 22 10.97 -0.66 -30.76
C ILE A 22 12.30 -0.34 -30.08
N MET A 23 12.27 0.17 -28.84
CA MET A 23 13.49 0.43 -28.07
C MET A 23 14.31 -0.85 -27.85
N SER A 24 13.66 -1.97 -27.55
CA SER A 24 14.32 -3.27 -27.40
C SER A 24 15.04 -3.73 -28.67
N TYR A 25 14.48 -3.46 -29.86
CA TYR A 25 15.12 -3.77 -31.15
C TYR A 25 16.25 -2.82 -31.48
N LEU A 26 16.13 -1.54 -31.14
CA LEU A 26 17.13 -0.53 -31.45
C LEU A 26 18.30 -0.52 -30.44
N ALA A 27 18.13 -1.06 -29.25
CA ALA A 27 19.13 -1.04 -28.19
C ALA A 27 20.50 -1.58 -28.63
N PRO A 28 20.63 -2.72 -29.33
CA PRO A 28 21.92 -3.22 -29.79
C PRO A 28 22.63 -2.29 -30.77
N SER A 29 21.90 -1.62 -31.65
CA SER A 29 22.48 -0.67 -32.61
C SER A 29 22.99 0.62 -31.94
N LEU A 30 22.51 0.93 -30.73
CA LEU A 30 22.93 2.05 -29.90
C LEU A 30 24.07 1.65 -28.91
N GLY A 31 24.62 0.43 -29.02
CA GLY A 31 25.64 -0.08 -28.11
C GLY A 31 25.11 -0.52 -26.73
N ILE A 32 23.79 -0.58 -26.54
CA ILE A 32 23.16 -1.06 -25.30
C ILE A 32 23.06 -2.59 -25.37
N PRO A 33 23.54 -3.33 -24.34
CA PRO A 33 23.44 -4.79 -24.35
C PRO A 33 21.99 -5.26 -24.50
N ALA A 34 21.76 -6.31 -25.32
CA ALA A 34 20.41 -6.83 -25.60
C ALA A 34 19.65 -7.36 -24.36
N PHE A 35 20.34 -7.60 -23.26
CA PHE A 35 19.70 -7.99 -21.98
C PHE A 35 19.19 -6.79 -21.18
N ALA A 36 19.70 -5.57 -21.42
CA ALA A 36 19.35 -4.38 -20.66
C ALA A 36 17.92 -3.88 -20.96
N ILE A 37 17.44 -4.07 -22.21
CA ILE A 37 16.07 -3.77 -22.61
C ILE A 37 15.44 -5.04 -23.18
N PRO A 38 14.87 -5.91 -22.33
CA PRO A 38 14.28 -7.16 -22.78
C PRO A 38 13.03 -6.92 -23.65
N GLY A 39 12.91 -7.67 -24.74
CA GLY A 39 11.69 -7.66 -25.55
C GLY A 39 10.50 -8.25 -24.80
N LEU A 40 9.30 -7.87 -25.18
CA LEU A 40 8.05 -8.31 -24.56
C LEU A 40 7.91 -9.84 -24.51
N GLY A 41 8.44 -10.56 -25.52
CA GLY A 41 8.42 -12.02 -25.54
C GLY A 41 9.23 -12.64 -24.39
N ARG A 42 10.40 -12.09 -24.07
CA ARG A 42 11.23 -12.56 -22.93
C ARG A 42 10.55 -12.28 -21.59
N ILE A 43 9.92 -11.11 -21.45
CA ILE A 43 9.16 -10.77 -20.25
C ILE A 43 7.98 -11.74 -20.09
N ALA A 44 7.26 -12.05 -21.18
CA ALA A 44 6.15 -13.02 -21.17
C ALA A 44 6.62 -14.44 -20.79
N GLU A 45 7.80 -14.88 -21.27
CA GLU A 45 8.40 -16.14 -20.85
C GLU A 45 8.74 -16.14 -19.35
N SER A 46 9.31 -15.05 -18.83
CA SER A 46 9.60 -14.91 -17.39
C SER A 46 8.33 -14.95 -16.53
N LEU A 47 7.22 -14.41 -17.02
CA LEU A 47 5.92 -14.50 -16.34
C LEU A 47 5.43 -15.94 -16.13
N THR A 48 5.80 -16.89 -17.03
CA THR A 48 5.43 -18.30 -16.86
C THR A 48 6.19 -19.01 -15.72
N LYS A 49 7.29 -18.44 -15.26
CA LYS A 49 8.16 -18.98 -14.20
C LYS A 49 7.78 -18.47 -12.80
N ILE A 50 6.76 -17.62 -12.71
CA ILE A 50 6.35 -17.00 -11.45
C ILE A 50 5.81 -18.05 -10.47
N THR A 51 6.33 -18.00 -9.26
CA THR A 51 5.93 -18.86 -8.16
C THR A 51 4.72 -18.28 -7.44
N PRO A 52 3.53 -18.92 -7.46
CA PRO A 52 2.35 -18.41 -6.77
C PRO A 52 2.54 -18.26 -5.26
N LEU A 53 3.44 -19.07 -4.68
CA LEU A 53 3.75 -19.03 -3.26
C LEU A 53 4.34 -17.66 -2.86
N ASP A 54 5.30 -17.12 -3.63
CA ASP A 54 5.92 -15.84 -3.34
C ASP A 54 4.91 -14.68 -3.39
N VAL A 55 3.97 -14.75 -4.35
CA VAL A 55 2.87 -13.78 -4.43
C VAL A 55 1.96 -13.89 -3.20
N ALA A 56 1.61 -15.09 -2.78
CA ALA A 56 0.77 -15.32 -1.61
C ALA A 56 1.44 -14.86 -0.30
N VAL A 57 2.75 -15.09 -0.15
CA VAL A 57 3.53 -14.65 1.01
C VAL A 57 3.56 -13.11 1.09
N THR A 58 3.91 -12.43 0.01
CA THR A 58 3.91 -10.96 -0.03
C THR A 58 2.51 -10.40 0.25
N LEU A 59 1.47 -10.99 -0.34
CA LEU A 59 0.08 -10.60 -0.09
C LEU A 59 -0.29 -10.75 1.39
N GLY A 60 0.05 -11.88 2.01
CA GLY A 60 -0.20 -12.13 3.44
C GLY A 60 0.49 -11.11 4.34
N ARG A 61 1.77 -10.79 4.07
CA ARG A 61 2.53 -9.77 4.80
C ARG A 61 1.90 -8.39 4.68
N VAL A 62 1.50 -7.99 3.47
CA VAL A 62 0.85 -6.70 3.22
C VAL A 62 -0.47 -6.60 3.98
N LEU A 63 -1.36 -7.59 3.84
CA LEU A 63 -2.67 -7.57 4.47
C LEU A 63 -2.58 -7.57 5.99
N LEU A 64 -1.75 -8.46 6.57
CA LEU A 64 -1.53 -8.51 8.01
C LEU A 64 -1.03 -7.17 8.54
N SER A 65 0.01 -6.63 7.90
CA SER A 65 0.62 -5.39 8.35
C SER A 65 -0.33 -4.20 8.21
N LEU A 66 -1.13 -4.13 7.14
CA LEU A 66 -2.13 -3.08 6.97
C LEU A 66 -3.21 -3.12 8.04
N VAL A 67 -3.72 -4.32 8.37
CA VAL A 67 -4.72 -4.48 9.44
C VAL A 67 -4.13 -4.05 10.79
N VAL A 68 -2.92 -4.50 11.12
CA VAL A 68 -2.25 -4.11 12.38
C VAL A 68 -2.00 -2.60 12.41
N SER A 69 -1.48 -2.03 11.31
CA SER A 69 -1.25 -0.59 11.18
C SER A 69 -2.51 0.23 11.33
N PHE A 70 -3.60 -0.23 10.73
CA PHE A 70 -4.91 0.43 10.82
C PHE A 70 -5.43 0.43 12.25
N VAL A 71 -5.38 -0.72 12.95
CA VAL A 71 -5.82 -0.82 14.34
C VAL A 71 -5.01 0.11 15.25
N ILE A 72 -3.69 0.08 15.13
CA ILE A 72 -2.80 0.95 15.92
C ILE A 72 -3.05 2.42 15.58
N GLY A 73 -3.09 2.76 14.28
CA GLY A 73 -3.30 4.13 13.82
C GLY A 73 -4.64 4.69 14.26
N LEU A 74 -5.72 3.90 14.16
CA LEU A 74 -7.05 4.31 14.61
C LEU A 74 -7.11 4.50 16.13
N LEU A 75 -6.51 3.60 16.91
CA LEU A 75 -6.43 3.74 18.38
C LEU A 75 -5.71 5.02 18.77
N VAL A 76 -4.55 5.29 18.16
CA VAL A 76 -3.78 6.52 18.43
C VAL A 76 -4.58 7.76 18.01
N ALA A 77 -5.24 7.74 16.86
CA ALA A 77 -6.09 8.84 16.41
C ALA A 77 -7.26 9.12 17.36
N VAL A 78 -7.93 8.07 17.85
CA VAL A 78 -9.01 8.20 18.84
C VAL A 78 -8.50 8.81 20.15
N LEU A 79 -7.36 8.36 20.66
CA LEU A 79 -6.74 8.92 21.86
C LEU A 79 -6.40 10.41 21.69
N MET A 80 -5.84 10.78 20.54
CA MET A 80 -5.56 12.18 20.20
C MET A 80 -6.83 13.02 20.04
N TYR A 81 -7.90 12.44 19.49
CA TYR A 81 -9.19 13.12 19.33
C TYR A 81 -9.89 13.38 20.66
N LEU A 82 -9.78 12.46 21.62
CA LEU A 82 -10.43 12.55 22.93
C LEU A 82 -9.71 13.50 23.88
N SER A 83 -8.41 13.74 23.71
CA SER A 83 -7.61 14.55 24.63
C SER A 83 -6.60 15.44 23.90
N GLU A 84 -6.81 16.75 23.98
CA GLU A 84 -5.87 17.75 23.43
C GLU A 84 -4.46 17.62 24.02
N SER A 85 -4.37 17.25 25.31
CA SER A 85 -3.06 17.02 25.95
C SER A 85 -2.33 15.85 25.31
N VAL A 86 -3.02 14.73 25.10
CA VAL A 86 -2.44 13.54 24.44
C VAL A 86 -2.01 13.88 23.01
N GLU A 87 -2.84 14.60 22.29
CA GLU A 87 -2.50 15.04 20.94
C GLU A 87 -1.25 15.92 20.89
N LYS A 88 -1.14 16.87 21.83
CA LYS A 88 -0.01 17.80 21.89
C LYS A 88 1.34 17.05 22.01
N TYR A 89 1.36 15.90 22.67
CA TYR A 89 2.56 15.08 22.82
C TYR A 89 2.73 14.04 21.71
N LEU A 90 1.66 13.40 21.26
CA LEU A 90 1.75 12.35 20.23
C LEU A 90 1.93 12.89 18.81
N ARG A 91 1.37 14.05 18.49
CA ARG A 91 1.46 14.65 17.15
C ARG A 91 2.91 14.87 16.68
N PRO A 92 3.85 15.42 17.49
CA PRO A 92 5.24 15.50 17.11
C PRO A 92 5.89 14.13 16.88
N MET A 93 5.56 13.13 17.70
CA MET A 93 6.09 11.76 17.55
C MET A 93 5.64 11.12 16.23
N VAL A 94 4.35 11.23 15.89
CA VAL A 94 3.81 10.76 14.61
C VAL A 94 4.52 11.42 13.43
N ARG A 95 4.76 12.74 13.51
CA ARG A 95 5.50 13.48 12.47
C ARG A 95 6.94 13.02 12.32
N ILE A 96 7.62 12.75 13.45
CA ILE A 96 8.99 12.22 13.42
C ILE A 96 9.02 10.85 12.74
N LEU A 97 8.09 9.93 13.09
CA LEU A 97 8.00 8.62 12.43
C LEU A 97 7.82 8.73 10.91
N MET A 98 7.00 9.67 10.45
CA MET A 98 6.78 9.93 9.02
C MET A 98 7.97 10.61 8.33
N ALA A 99 8.80 11.33 9.05
CA ALA A 99 9.96 12.03 8.50
C ALA A 99 11.16 11.09 8.26
N VAL A 100 11.23 9.97 8.98
CA VAL A 100 12.34 9.00 8.83
C VAL A 100 12.20 8.26 7.49
N PRO A 101 13.25 8.23 6.66
CA PRO A 101 13.23 7.49 5.41
C PRO A 101 12.95 6.00 5.62
N VAL A 102 12.10 5.41 4.76
CA VAL A 102 11.70 3.99 4.86
C VAL A 102 12.90 3.05 4.90
N VAL A 103 13.94 3.35 4.11
CA VAL A 103 15.16 2.53 4.06
C VAL A 103 15.84 2.49 5.43
N SER A 104 15.82 3.58 6.20
CA SER A 104 16.38 3.60 7.56
C SER A 104 15.63 2.67 8.49
N TRP A 105 14.28 2.62 8.41
CA TRP A 105 13.47 1.68 9.18
C TRP A 105 13.79 0.23 8.84
N ILE A 106 14.03 -0.09 7.56
CA ILE A 106 14.42 -1.43 7.12
C ILE A 106 15.79 -1.81 7.73
N LEU A 107 16.76 -0.92 7.68
CA LEU A 107 18.09 -1.16 8.25
C LEU A 107 18.02 -1.34 9.77
N PHE A 108 17.26 -0.51 10.48
CA PHE A 108 17.05 -0.70 11.91
C PHE A 108 16.39 -2.05 12.23
N ALA A 109 15.37 -2.44 11.47
CA ALA A 109 14.69 -3.71 11.67
C ALA A 109 15.63 -4.91 11.47
N VAL A 110 16.53 -4.84 10.48
CA VAL A 110 17.55 -5.88 10.23
C VAL A 110 18.53 -5.99 11.40
N LEU A 111 18.92 -4.86 11.99
CA LEU A 111 19.87 -4.83 13.12
C LEU A 111 19.21 -5.27 14.45
N TRP A 112 17.93 -4.94 14.65
CA TRP A 112 17.25 -5.18 15.92
C TRP A 112 16.63 -6.57 16.03
N PHE A 113 16.13 -7.13 14.91
CA PHE A 113 15.33 -8.36 14.92
C PHE A 113 15.95 -9.48 14.08
N LYS A 114 15.97 -10.70 14.62
CA LYS A 114 16.48 -11.89 13.92
C LYS A 114 15.42 -12.51 12.98
N GLY A 115 14.13 -12.42 13.34
CA GLY A 115 13.04 -13.03 12.58
C GLY A 115 12.64 -12.21 11.35
N VAL A 116 12.71 -12.79 10.16
CA VAL A 116 12.42 -12.11 8.89
C VAL A 116 10.97 -11.59 8.84
N GLU A 117 10.01 -12.42 9.19
CA GLU A 117 8.59 -12.05 9.16
C GLU A 117 8.29 -10.87 10.10
N PHE A 118 8.84 -10.91 11.31
CA PHE A 118 8.65 -9.83 12.27
C PHE A 118 9.29 -8.52 11.80
N ARG A 119 10.48 -8.58 11.16
CA ARG A 119 11.14 -7.40 10.58
C ARG A 119 10.26 -6.70 9.55
N ILE A 120 9.71 -7.49 8.61
CA ILE A 120 8.88 -6.96 7.53
C ILE A 120 7.60 -6.33 8.09
N VAL A 121 6.89 -7.05 8.96
CA VAL A 121 5.67 -6.54 9.60
C VAL A 121 5.96 -5.29 10.42
N PHE A 122 7.04 -5.26 11.20
CA PHE A 122 7.46 -4.09 11.98
C PHE A 122 7.67 -2.86 11.10
N VAL A 123 8.43 -2.99 10.00
CA VAL A 123 8.70 -1.87 9.08
C VAL A 123 7.39 -1.35 8.49
N LEU A 124 6.52 -2.24 7.99
CA LEU A 124 5.24 -1.82 7.43
C LEU A 124 4.38 -1.11 8.48
N VAL A 125 4.33 -1.63 9.70
CA VAL A 125 3.55 -1.01 10.79
C VAL A 125 4.08 0.37 11.14
N VAL A 126 5.38 0.53 11.31
CA VAL A 126 5.98 1.83 11.66
C VAL A 126 5.75 2.88 10.56
N VAL A 127 5.74 2.46 9.29
CA VAL A 127 5.51 3.37 8.16
C VAL A 127 4.03 3.66 7.93
N CYS A 128 3.17 2.65 8.02
CA CYS A 128 1.75 2.80 7.65
C CYS A 128 0.86 3.28 8.81
N ALA A 129 1.16 2.93 10.07
CA ALA A 129 0.32 3.33 11.20
C ALA A 129 0.26 4.86 11.40
N PRO A 130 1.36 5.64 11.27
CA PRO A 130 1.30 7.09 11.31
C PRO A 130 0.38 7.70 10.24
N VAL A 131 0.37 7.15 9.02
CA VAL A 131 -0.51 7.60 7.94
C VAL A 131 -1.97 7.40 8.33
N PHE A 132 -2.33 6.19 8.78
CA PHE A 132 -3.69 5.94 9.29
C PHE A 132 -4.06 6.83 10.49
N THR A 133 -3.08 7.15 11.36
CA THR A 133 -3.32 8.03 12.52
C THR A 133 -3.71 9.44 12.07
N VAL A 134 -2.93 10.03 11.17
CA VAL A 134 -3.18 11.40 10.69
C VAL A 134 -4.51 11.45 9.94
N ASP A 135 -4.71 10.56 8.98
CA ASP A 135 -5.91 10.53 8.16
C ASP A 135 -7.17 10.30 9.02
N ALA A 136 -7.15 9.35 9.97
CA ALA A 136 -8.28 9.09 10.83
C ALA A 136 -8.59 10.30 11.74
N LEU A 137 -7.57 10.95 12.31
CA LEU A 137 -7.74 12.14 13.13
C LEU A 137 -8.34 13.30 12.33
N ASP A 138 -7.84 13.54 11.12
CA ASP A 138 -8.33 14.62 10.26
C ASP A 138 -9.78 14.35 9.82
N ASN A 139 -10.11 13.13 9.40
CA ASN A 139 -11.48 12.73 9.12
C ASN A 139 -12.45 12.94 10.33
N MET A 140 -11.98 12.61 11.56
CA MET A 140 -12.80 12.85 12.77
C MET A 140 -13.04 14.35 13.01
N ARG A 141 -12.11 15.20 12.66
CA ARG A 141 -12.21 16.66 12.84
C ARG A 141 -13.09 17.32 11.79
N GLU A 142 -13.07 16.81 10.57
CA GLU A 142 -13.90 17.29 9.46
C GLU A 142 -15.38 17.06 9.67
N VAL A 143 -15.80 16.16 10.57
CA VAL A 143 -17.22 15.97 10.90
C VAL A 143 -17.81 17.30 11.38
N SER A 144 -18.90 17.76 10.71
CA SER A 144 -19.48 19.07 10.93
C SER A 144 -19.86 19.31 12.40
N ARG A 145 -19.71 20.56 12.86
CA ARG A 145 -20.06 20.98 14.21
C ARG A 145 -21.56 20.84 14.46
N ASP A 146 -22.37 21.12 13.45
CA ASP A 146 -23.84 21.04 13.55
C ASP A 146 -24.31 19.61 13.79
N LEU A 147 -23.73 18.63 13.07
CA LEU A 147 -24.03 17.22 13.31
C LEU A 147 -23.62 16.77 14.73
N LYS A 148 -22.46 17.25 15.19
CA LYS A 148 -21.99 16.95 16.56
C LYS A 148 -22.92 17.55 17.60
N GLN A 149 -23.42 18.79 17.40
CA GLN A 149 -24.36 19.46 18.31
C GLN A 149 -25.74 18.81 18.29
N MET A 150 -26.24 18.48 17.09
CA MET A 150 -27.52 17.78 16.93
C MET A 150 -27.55 16.44 17.68
N ILE A 151 -26.54 15.61 17.53
CA ILE A 151 -26.47 14.33 18.24
C ILE A 151 -26.32 14.56 19.76
N ARG A 152 -25.55 15.55 20.21
CA ARG A 152 -25.38 15.86 21.64
C ARG A 152 -26.66 16.30 22.30
N SER A 153 -27.63 16.90 21.58
CA SER A 153 -28.93 17.28 22.14
C SER A 153 -29.75 16.08 22.64
N PHE A 154 -29.50 14.89 22.07
CA PHE A 154 -30.10 13.62 22.51
C PHE A 154 -29.38 12.97 23.72
N ARG A 155 -28.35 13.64 24.27
CA ARG A 155 -27.54 13.14 25.41
C ARG A 155 -27.03 11.72 25.20
N PRO A 156 -26.36 11.41 24.09
CA PRO A 156 -25.85 10.06 23.81
C PRO A 156 -24.75 9.69 24.79
N THR A 157 -24.60 8.39 25.06
CA THR A 157 -23.38 7.88 25.70
C THR A 157 -22.16 8.04 24.74
N PRO A 158 -20.92 8.09 25.26
CA PRO A 158 -19.75 8.20 24.42
C PRO A 158 -19.68 7.12 23.32
N LEU A 159 -20.09 5.88 23.65
CA LEU A 159 -20.13 4.76 22.71
C LEU A 159 -21.21 4.98 21.64
N GLN A 160 -22.38 5.47 22.00
CA GLN A 160 -23.45 5.81 21.05
C GLN A 160 -23.01 6.95 20.12
N PHE A 161 -22.37 7.98 20.66
CA PHE A 161 -21.84 9.09 19.87
C PHE A 161 -20.82 8.58 18.82
N PHE A 162 -19.91 7.70 19.24
CA PHE A 162 -18.91 7.12 18.34
C PHE A 162 -19.54 6.24 17.26
N HIS A 163 -20.40 5.26 17.64
CA HIS A 163 -20.98 4.32 16.69
C HIS A 163 -22.02 4.94 15.76
N LYS A 164 -22.86 5.88 16.27
CA LYS A 164 -23.98 6.42 15.49
C LYS A 164 -23.61 7.65 14.65
N LEU A 165 -22.57 8.40 15.03
CA LEU A 165 -22.14 9.59 14.31
C LEU A 165 -20.73 9.43 13.74
N MET A 166 -19.74 9.22 14.62
CA MET A 166 -18.34 9.31 14.19
C MET A 166 -17.99 8.23 13.19
N LEU A 167 -18.25 6.97 13.51
CA LEU A 167 -17.87 5.83 12.67
C LEU A 167 -18.49 5.91 11.26
N PRO A 168 -19.82 6.12 11.09
CA PRO A 168 -20.39 6.30 9.76
C PRO A 168 -19.85 7.52 9.01
N ALA A 169 -19.63 8.64 9.73
CA ALA A 169 -19.17 9.87 9.10
C ALA A 169 -17.74 9.76 8.56
N ILE A 170 -16.83 9.06 9.28
CA ILE A 170 -15.43 8.90 8.88
C ILE A 170 -15.19 7.72 7.94
N THR A 171 -16.14 6.79 7.81
CA THR A 171 -15.97 5.57 6.98
C THR A 171 -15.50 5.86 5.54
N PRO A 172 -16.04 6.85 4.81
CA PRO A 172 -15.56 7.15 3.46
C PRO A 172 -14.09 7.58 3.44
N GLY A 173 -13.68 8.43 4.38
CA GLY A 173 -12.29 8.86 4.53
C GLY A 173 -11.37 7.71 4.89
N ILE A 174 -11.78 6.83 5.81
CA ILE A 174 -11.02 5.61 6.15
C ILE A 174 -10.78 4.75 4.92
N ILE A 175 -11.78 4.52 4.07
CA ILE A 175 -11.59 3.71 2.85
C ILE A 175 -10.60 4.39 1.89
N THR A 176 -10.64 5.70 1.77
CA THR A 176 -9.64 6.46 0.99
C THR A 176 -8.24 6.29 1.57
N SER A 177 -8.08 6.38 2.88
CA SER A 177 -6.81 6.14 3.58
C SER A 177 -6.27 4.72 3.32
N TRP A 178 -7.15 3.71 3.30
CA TRP A 178 -6.77 2.34 2.97
C TRP A 178 -6.20 2.21 1.55
N LYS A 179 -6.78 2.89 0.55
CA LYS A 179 -6.27 2.86 -0.84
C LYS A 179 -4.88 3.49 -0.92
N ILE A 180 -4.68 4.65 -0.30
CA ILE A 180 -3.39 5.35 -0.29
C ILE A 180 -2.33 4.51 0.44
N THR A 181 -2.67 4.01 1.63
CA THR A 181 -1.74 3.24 2.46
C THR A 181 -1.43 1.87 1.85
N LEU A 182 -2.37 1.23 1.13
CA LEU A 182 -2.11 0.00 0.38
C LEU A 182 -1.03 0.19 -0.68
N SER A 183 -1.12 1.26 -1.46
CA SER A 183 -0.12 1.59 -2.48
C SER A 183 1.26 1.86 -1.86
N LEU A 184 1.30 2.50 -0.69
CA LEU A 184 2.52 2.69 0.09
C LEU A 184 3.07 1.35 0.61
N ALA A 185 2.21 0.51 1.21
CA ALA A 185 2.60 -0.77 1.80
C ALA A 185 3.23 -1.73 0.78
N ILE A 186 2.69 -1.81 -0.45
CA ILE A 186 3.26 -2.65 -1.51
C ILE A 186 4.68 -2.19 -1.88
N ARG A 187 4.94 -0.90 -1.94
CA ARG A 187 6.30 -0.39 -2.19
C ARG A 187 7.25 -0.70 -1.03
N VAL A 188 6.78 -0.52 0.19
CA VAL A 188 7.59 -0.74 1.40
C VAL A 188 7.89 -2.22 1.59
N VAL A 189 6.91 -3.12 1.43
CA VAL A 189 7.13 -4.57 1.55
C VAL A 189 8.14 -5.07 0.54
N THR A 190 8.06 -4.58 -0.71
CA THR A 190 8.99 -4.97 -1.78
C THR A 190 10.44 -4.65 -1.40
N ILE A 191 10.71 -3.44 -0.87
CA ILE A 191 12.06 -3.06 -0.45
C ILE A 191 12.47 -3.84 0.81
N ALA A 192 11.56 -4.07 1.75
CA ALA A 192 11.85 -4.85 2.96
C ALA A 192 12.17 -6.32 2.65
N GLU A 193 11.46 -6.92 1.70
CA GLU A 193 11.72 -8.29 1.22
C GLU A 193 13.03 -8.37 0.42
N LEU A 194 13.34 -7.37 -0.40
CA LEU A 194 14.58 -7.30 -1.18
C LEU A 194 15.81 -7.30 -0.28
N VAL A 195 15.76 -6.65 0.88
CA VAL A 195 16.93 -6.50 1.78
C VAL A 195 17.15 -7.71 2.68
N GLY A 196 16.15 -8.56 2.92
CA GLY A 196 16.40 -9.59 3.93
C GLY A 196 15.39 -10.72 4.01
N ALA A 197 14.53 -10.90 3.00
CA ALA A 197 13.65 -12.05 2.94
C ALA A 197 14.28 -13.23 2.19
N VAL A 198 13.74 -14.43 2.43
CA VAL A 198 14.09 -15.67 1.70
C VAL A 198 12.92 -16.16 0.85
N THR A 199 11.79 -15.45 0.86
CA THR A 199 10.56 -15.71 0.09
C THR A 199 9.84 -14.40 -0.16
N GLY A 200 9.00 -14.36 -1.19
CA GLY A 200 8.21 -13.18 -1.54
C GLY A 200 8.69 -12.52 -2.83
N ILE A 201 7.86 -11.61 -3.37
CA ILE A 201 8.13 -10.95 -4.65
C ILE A 201 9.40 -10.10 -4.59
N GLY A 202 9.64 -9.38 -3.46
CA GLY A 202 10.85 -8.60 -3.30
C GLY A 202 12.12 -9.46 -3.24
N HIS A 203 12.04 -10.64 -2.62
CA HIS A 203 13.14 -11.61 -2.67
C HIS A 203 13.43 -12.08 -4.10
N GLN A 204 12.40 -12.40 -4.88
CA GLN A 204 12.57 -12.80 -6.27
C GLN A 204 13.17 -11.69 -7.14
N LEU A 205 12.86 -10.43 -6.83
CA LEU A 205 13.52 -9.27 -7.46
C LEU A 205 15.02 -9.21 -7.12
N SER A 206 15.42 -9.55 -5.88
CA SER A 206 16.83 -9.65 -5.49
C SER A 206 17.55 -10.76 -6.26
N VAL A 207 16.94 -11.95 -6.33
CA VAL A 207 17.48 -13.07 -7.11
C VAL A 207 17.62 -12.72 -8.60
N ALA A 208 16.61 -12.08 -9.19
CA ALA A 208 16.67 -11.64 -10.58
C ALA A 208 17.79 -10.60 -10.82
N GLN A 209 18.03 -9.71 -9.85
CA GLN A 209 19.13 -8.74 -9.88
C GLN A 209 20.49 -9.44 -9.80
N GLU A 210 20.66 -10.39 -8.89
CA GLU A 210 21.91 -11.17 -8.72
C GLU A 210 22.26 -11.97 -9.98
N LEU A 211 21.24 -12.47 -10.69
CA LEU A 211 21.38 -13.20 -11.96
C LEU A 211 21.49 -12.27 -13.17
N PHE A 212 21.47 -10.96 -12.99
CA PHE A 212 21.42 -9.95 -14.07
C PHE A 212 20.28 -10.17 -15.08
N SER A 213 19.17 -10.82 -14.64
CA SER A 213 18.01 -11.09 -15.47
C SER A 213 17.02 -9.94 -15.44
N VAL A 214 17.24 -8.95 -16.31
CA VAL A 214 16.35 -7.78 -16.40
C VAL A 214 14.92 -8.19 -16.79
N ALA A 215 14.75 -9.25 -17.60
CA ALA A 215 13.42 -9.77 -17.98
C ALA A 215 12.63 -10.26 -16.75
N ASP A 216 13.29 -10.95 -15.80
CA ASP A 216 12.65 -11.43 -14.58
C ASP A 216 12.30 -10.26 -13.63
N VAL A 217 13.17 -9.23 -13.55
CA VAL A 217 12.86 -8.00 -12.79
C VAL A 217 11.58 -7.34 -13.33
N PHE A 218 11.44 -7.22 -14.66
CA PHE A 218 10.21 -6.68 -15.25
C PHE A 218 9.00 -7.57 -15.01
N ALA A 219 9.14 -8.90 -15.12
CA ALA A 219 8.07 -9.84 -14.89
C ALA A 219 7.54 -9.72 -13.44
N TRP A 220 8.41 -9.76 -12.43
CA TRP A 220 8.04 -9.62 -11.03
C TRP A 220 7.46 -8.23 -10.72
N THR A 221 7.98 -7.17 -11.34
CA THR A 221 7.41 -5.83 -11.22
C THR A 221 5.99 -5.77 -11.78
N LEU A 222 5.72 -6.40 -12.93
CA LEU A 222 4.37 -6.49 -13.48
C LEU A 222 3.42 -7.23 -12.54
N VAL A 223 3.88 -8.30 -11.88
CA VAL A 223 3.08 -9.01 -10.88
C VAL A 223 2.71 -8.11 -9.70
N LEU A 224 3.66 -7.28 -9.21
CA LEU A 224 3.36 -6.30 -8.15
C LEU A 224 2.31 -5.28 -8.60
N VAL A 225 2.40 -4.78 -9.82
CA VAL A 225 1.42 -3.84 -10.38
C VAL A 225 0.04 -4.49 -10.51
N ILE A 226 -0.03 -5.73 -11.01
CA ILE A 226 -1.27 -6.48 -11.10
C ILE A 226 -1.86 -6.74 -9.71
N LEU A 227 -1.03 -7.12 -8.75
CA LEU A 227 -1.44 -7.33 -7.35
C LEU A 227 -2.01 -6.06 -6.74
N LEU A 228 -1.35 -4.90 -6.93
CA LEU A 228 -1.84 -3.60 -6.48
C LEU A 228 -3.22 -3.30 -7.05
N PHE A 229 -3.37 -3.35 -8.38
CA PHE A 229 -4.66 -3.06 -9.03
C PHE A 229 -5.76 -4.04 -8.62
N PHE A 230 -5.43 -5.31 -8.42
CA PHE A 230 -6.37 -6.30 -7.91
C PHE A 230 -6.88 -5.93 -6.51
N LEU A 231 -5.97 -5.57 -5.60
CA LEU A 231 -6.33 -5.16 -4.23
C LEU A 231 -7.09 -3.82 -4.20
N GLU A 232 -6.71 -2.86 -5.03
CA GLU A 232 -7.46 -1.61 -5.18
C GLU A 232 -8.88 -1.85 -5.71
N ALA A 233 -9.03 -2.72 -6.70
CA ALA A 233 -10.35 -3.09 -7.21
C ALA A 233 -11.22 -3.78 -6.14
N LEU A 234 -10.59 -4.60 -5.28
CA LEU A 234 -11.28 -5.22 -4.15
C LEU A 234 -11.75 -4.16 -3.13
N LEU A 235 -10.88 -3.20 -2.81
CA LEU A 235 -11.25 -2.07 -1.91
C LEU A 235 -12.36 -1.21 -2.50
N VAL A 236 -12.36 -0.94 -3.80
CA VAL A 236 -13.44 -0.20 -4.47
C VAL A 236 -14.76 -0.97 -4.39
N ARG A 237 -14.74 -2.30 -4.54
CA ARG A 237 -15.95 -3.12 -4.37
C ARG A 237 -16.46 -3.10 -2.93
N LEU A 238 -15.56 -3.17 -1.95
CA LEU A 238 -15.92 -3.03 -0.55
C LEU A 238 -16.53 -1.66 -0.25
N GLU A 239 -15.93 -0.59 -0.80
CA GLU A 239 -16.45 0.77 -0.69
C GLU A 239 -17.90 0.88 -1.19
N THR A 240 -18.18 0.42 -2.41
CA THR A 240 -19.53 0.48 -2.99
C THR A 240 -20.54 -0.34 -2.18
N HIS A 241 -20.10 -1.40 -1.52
CA HIS A 241 -20.96 -2.19 -0.65
C HIS A 241 -21.22 -1.51 0.70
N VAL A 242 -20.18 -0.99 1.33
CA VAL A 242 -20.23 -0.34 2.65
C VAL A 242 -20.96 1.01 2.58
N LEU A 243 -20.76 1.78 1.49
CA LEU A 243 -21.34 3.13 1.34
C LEU A 243 -22.68 3.15 0.59
N ARG A 244 -23.39 2.03 0.48
CA ARG A 244 -24.71 1.95 -0.18
C ARG A 244 -25.73 2.96 0.36
N TRP A 245 -25.59 3.36 1.62
CA TRP A 245 -26.46 4.33 2.27
C TRP A 245 -26.22 5.79 1.86
N ARG A 246 -25.14 6.05 1.12
CA ARG A 246 -24.75 7.40 0.66
C ARG A 246 -25.16 7.68 -0.78
N ALA A 247 -25.66 6.68 -1.51
CA ALA A 247 -26.14 6.78 -2.90
C ALA A 247 -27.55 7.36 -2.96
#